data_1a2440349145085d29ed2cf6f4560d53
#
_entry.id   1a2440349145085d29ed2cf6f4560d53
#
_cell.length_a   1.000
_cell.length_b   1.000
_cell.length_c   1.000
_cell.angle_alpha   90.00
_cell.angle_beta   90.00
_cell.angle_gamma   90.00
#
_symmetry.space_group_name_H-M   'P 1'
#
loop_
_entity.id
_entity.type
_entity.pdbx_description
1 polymer ?
#
loop_
_entity_poly.entity_id
_entity_poly.type
_entity_poly.pdbx_seq_one_letter_code
_entity_poly.pdbx_strand_id
1 'polypeptide(L)'
;SMSIDQTTHSIFGSSKVSADILVQEYGRYFNLKTVTFRGGCLTGENHSGAQLHGFLSFLVKSIIHNKSYSIFGYKGKQVRDNIHSTDVVRAFDEFIKKPKSGGKVYNLGGGRKNSCSILEAISLIEKISGKKSKYKILKSNRIGDHIWWISDNSKFKRDYPKWNVNVTLNQSLKQMVEFELKNKQL
;
A
#
# COMPACT_ATOMS: atom_id res chain seq x y z
N SER A 1 9.13 -14.38 7.96
CA SER A 1 7.87 -15.13 7.77
C SER A 1 6.82 -14.56 8.68
N MET A 2 5.64 -14.27 8.17
CA MET A 2 4.51 -13.92 9.07
C MET A 2 4.00 -15.22 9.68
N SER A 3 4.05 -15.32 11.00
CA SER A 3 3.40 -16.40 11.74
C SER A 3 1.90 -16.12 11.82
N ILE A 4 1.09 -17.17 11.72
CA ILE A 4 -0.31 -17.13 12.11
C ILE A 4 -0.29 -17.35 13.63
N ASP A 5 -0.46 -16.28 14.39
CA ASP A 5 -0.49 -16.34 15.84
C ASP A 5 -1.94 -16.36 16.38
N GLN A 6 -2.10 -16.34 17.69
CA GLN A 6 -3.40 -16.35 18.36
C GLN A 6 -4.01 -14.95 18.55
N THR A 7 -3.43 -13.91 17.92
CA THR A 7 -3.99 -12.56 18.00
C THR A 7 -5.22 -12.41 17.12
N THR A 8 -6.02 -11.38 17.39
CA THR A 8 -7.23 -11.13 16.60
C THR A 8 -6.87 -10.60 15.21
N HIS A 9 -7.24 -11.35 14.19
CA HIS A 9 -7.18 -10.95 12.79
C HIS A 9 -8.58 -10.57 12.29
N SER A 10 -8.66 -9.67 11.31
CA SER A 10 -9.94 -9.40 10.65
C SER A 10 -10.33 -10.57 9.74
N ILE A 11 -11.63 -10.78 9.53
CA ILE A 11 -12.13 -11.79 8.56
C ILE A 11 -11.55 -11.50 7.16
N PHE A 12 -11.46 -10.22 6.78
CA PHE A 12 -10.79 -9.81 5.55
C PHE A 12 -9.32 -10.26 5.50
N GLY A 13 -8.55 -10.03 6.57
CA GLY A 13 -7.15 -10.49 6.67
C GLY A 13 -7.04 -12.02 6.55
N SER A 14 -7.91 -12.75 7.26
CA SER A 14 -7.95 -14.23 7.21
C SER A 14 -8.24 -14.73 5.80
N SER A 15 -9.18 -14.12 5.07
CA SER A 15 -9.48 -14.50 3.68
C SER A 15 -8.26 -14.28 2.75
N LYS A 16 -7.49 -13.22 2.96
CA LYS A 16 -6.27 -12.96 2.18
C LYS A 16 -5.15 -13.96 2.49
N VAL A 17 -4.99 -14.35 3.76
CA VAL A 17 -4.04 -15.39 4.16
C VAL A 17 -4.42 -16.73 3.54
N SER A 18 -5.70 -17.11 3.57
CA SER A 18 -6.19 -18.33 2.94
C SER A 18 -5.90 -18.35 1.43
N ALA A 19 -6.16 -17.25 0.73
CA ALA A 19 -5.85 -17.12 -0.70
C ALA A 19 -4.33 -17.24 -0.97
N ASP A 20 -3.49 -16.60 -0.14
CA ASP A 20 -2.03 -16.69 -0.23
C ASP A 20 -1.56 -18.15 -0.13
N ILE A 21 -2.04 -18.88 0.88
CA ILE A 21 -1.69 -20.29 1.09
C ILE A 21 -2.16 -21.15 -0.10
N LEU A 22 -3.40 -20.98 -0.56
CA LEU A 22 -3.94 -21.73 -1.70
C LEU A 22 -3.10 -21.52 -2.96
N VAL A 23 -2.75 -20.28 -3.30
CA VAL A 23 -1.90 -19.98 -4.47
C VAL A 23 -0.54 -20.67 -4.38
N GLN A 24 0.06 -20.72 -3.18
CA GLN A 24 1.32 -21.43 -2.96
C GLN A 24 1.16 -22.94 -3.15
N GLU A 25 0.11 -23.53 -2.57
CA GLU A 25 -0.15 -24.97 -2.67
C GLU A 25 -0.45 -25.41 -4.10
N TYR A 26 -1.25 -24.64 -4.85
CA TYR A 26 -1.44 -24.90 -6.28
C TYR A 26 -0.13 -24.87 -7.05
N GLY A 27 0.76 -23.93 -6.73
CA GLY A 27 2.09 -23.86 -7.32
C GLY A 27 2.98 -25.05 -7.00
N ARG A 28 2.92 -25.55 -5.77
CA ARG A 28 3.75 -26.69 -5.31
C ARG A 28 3.17 -28.02 -5.74
N TYR A 29 1.87 -28.21 -5.49
CA TYR A 29 1.20 -29.50 -5.67
C TYR A 29 0.99 -29.84 -7.15
N PHE A 30 0.59 -28.85 -7.95
CA PHE A 30 0.31 -29.01 -9.38
C PHE A 30 1.44 -28.52 -10.29
N ASN A 31 2.59 -28.14 -9.71
CA ASN A 31 3.74 -27.58 -10.44
C ASN A 31 3.38 -26.36 -11.32
N LEU A 32 2.41 -25.57 -10.91
CA LEU A 32 2.03 -24.35 -11.61
C LEU A 32 3.01 -23.21 -11.32
N LYS A 33 3.14 -22.30 -12.27
CA LYS A 33 3.96 -21.09 -12.13
C LYS A 33 3.12 -19.99 -11.44
N THR A 34 2.99 -20.10 -10.12
CA THR A 34 2.20 -19.18 -9.32
C THR A 34 3.07 -18.21 -8.51
N VAL A 35 2.55 -17.03 -8.25
CA VAL A 35 3.18 -16.02 -7.39
C VAL A 35 2.15 -15.34 -6.51
N THR A 36 2.52 -15.13 -5.25
CA THR A 36 1.81 -14.25 -4.33
C THR A 36 2.68 -13.02 -4.06
N PHE A 37 2.14 -11.84 -4.34
CA PHE A 37 2.74 -10.58 -3.91
C PHE A 37 2.04 -10.09 -2.65
N ARG A 38 2.78 -10.05 -1.54
CA ARG A 38 2.33 -9.45 -0.27
C ARG A 38 2.59 -7.96 -0.33
N GLY A 39 1.54 -7.21 -0.64
CA GLY A 39 1.62 -5.78 -0.91
C GLY A 39 1.76 -4.93 0.34
N GLY A 40 2.55 -3.84 0.26
CA GLY A 40 2.43 -2.67 1.11
C GLY A 40 1.17 -1.88 0.77
N CYS A 41 1.15 -0.58 1.06
CA CYS A 41 0.03 0.26 0.64
C CYS A 41 0.10 0.55 -0.87
N LEU A 42 -0.76 -0.14 -1.64
CA LEU A 42 -0.93 0.16 -3.07
C LEU A 42 -1.60 1.52 -3.22
N THR A 43 -1.08 2.34 -4.12
CA THR A 43 -1.57 3.70 -4.33
C THR A 43 -1.49 4.11 -5.80
N GLY A 44 -2.12 5.22 -6.13
CA GLY A 44 -2.17 5.78 -7.47
C GLY A 44 -3.42 6.64 -7.64
N GLU A 45 -3.48 7.40 -8.73
CA GLU A 45 -4.55 8.35 -9.01
C GLU A 45 -5.92 7.68 -9.13
N ASN A 46 -5.98 6.47 -9.69
CA ASN A 46 -7.23 5.72 -9.89
C ASN A 46 -7.62 4.85 -8.68
N HIS A 47 -6.88 4.96 -7.56
CA HIS A 47 -7.20 4.17 -6.38
C HIS A 47 -8.40 4.76 -5.62
N SER A 48 -9.52 4.03 -5.59
CA SER A 48 -10.70 4.42 -4.82
C SER A 48 -10.45 4.22 -3.33
N GLY A 49 -10.06 5.31 -2.64
CA GLY A 49 -9.83 5.31 -1.20
C GLY A 49 -11.11 5.50 -0.40
N ALA A 50 -11.25 4.73 0.70
CA ALA A 50 -12.27 4.89 1.72
C ALA A 50 -11.62 5.08 3.10
N GLN A 51 -12.38 5.53 4.09
CA GLN A 51 -11.86 5.86 5.43
C GLN A 51 -11.05 4.72 6.08
N LEU A 52 -11.43 3.47 5.82
CA LEU A 52 -10.80 2.29 6.40
C LEU A 52 -9.88 1.54 5.42
N HIS A 53 -9.81 1.98 4.17
CA HIS A 53 -9.04 1.31 3.12
C HIS A 53 -8.48 2.31 2.11
N GLY A 54 -7.18 2.21 1.80
CA GLY A 54 -6.50 3.13 0.88
C GLY A 54 -6.29 4.53 1.48
N PHE A 55 -5.57 4.60 2.62
CA PHE A 55 -5.46 5.80 3.43
C PHE A 55 -4.95 7.02 2.66
N LEU A 56 -3.95 6.89 1.77
CA LEU A 56 -3.43 8.04 1.01
C LEU A 56 -4.48 8.63 0.07
N SER A 57 -5.18 7.79 -0.69
CA SER A 57 -6.24 8.26 -1.60
C SER A 57 -7.36 8.94 -0.85
N PHE A 58 -7.80 8.35 0.26
CA PHE A 58 -8.83 8.97 1.09
C PHE A 58 -8.36 10.26 1.76
N LEU A 59 -7.09 10.35 2.16
CA LEU A 59 -6.49 11.54 2.75
C LEU A 59 -6.40 12.69 1.72
N VAL A 60 -5.89 12.42 0.52
CA VAL A 60 -5.85 13.38 -0.59
C VAL A 60 -7.24 13.89 -0.90
N LYS A 61 -8.20 12.98 -1.09
CA LYS A 61 -9.61 13.34 -1.34
C LYS A 61 -10.19 14.20 -0.23
N SER A 62 -9.92 13.87 1.04
CA SER A 62 -10.40 14.64 2.18
C SER A 62 -9.86 16.09 2.18
N ILE A 63 -8.57 16.25 1.91
CA ILE A 63 -7.93 17.59 1.87
C ILE A 63 -8.44 18.41 0.68
N ILE A 64 -8.47 17.82 -0.52
CA ILE A 64 -8.91 18.52 -1.74
C ILE A 64 -10.36 18.98 -1.63
N HIS A 65 -11.23 18.15 -1.04
CA HIS A 65 -12.65 18.48 -0.85
C HIS A 65 -12.98 19.14 0.49
N ASN A 66 -11.96 19.60 1.25
CA ASN A 66 -12.11 20.29 2.53
C ASN A 66 -12.93 19.50 3.59
N LYS A 67 -12.81 18.15 3.57
CA LYS A 67 -13.46 17.25 4.52
C LYS A 67 -12.54 16.97 5.71
N SER A 68 -13.13 16.74 6.89
CA SER A 68 -12.35 16.34 8.08
C SER A 68 -11.87 14.90 7.97
N TYR A 69 -10.60 14.67 8.29
CA TYR A 69 -9.97 13.36 8.35
C TYR A 69 -9.80 12.88 9.81
N SER A 70 -10.17 11.64 10.10
CA SER A 70 -9.98 11.05 11.43
C SER A 70 -8.72 10.17 11.45
N ILE A 71 -7.76 10.53 12.29
CA ILE A 71 -6.54 9.77 12.53
C ILE A 71 -6.78 8.85 13.73
N PHE A 72 -6.63 7.53 13.55
CA PHE A 72 -6.87 6.54 14.60
C PHE A 72 -5.57 6.19 15.31
N GLY A 73 -5.43 6.68 16.54
CA GLY A 73 -4.33 6.35 17.44
C GLY A 73 -2.94 6.78 17.00
N TYR A 74 -1.96 6.31 17.73
CA TYR A 74 -0.52 6.51 17.53
C TYR A 74 -0.08 7.96 17.29
N LYS A 75 -0.92 8.93 17.68
CA LYS A 75 -0.69 10.38 17.44
C LYS A 75 -0.40 10.72 15.96
N GLY A 76 -0.91 9.91 15.01
CA GLY A 76 -0.66 10.09 13.57
C GLY A 76 0.75 9.70 13.09
N LYS A 77 1.53 9.03 13.94
CA LYS A 77 2.93 8.65 13.66
C LYS A 77 3.08 7.23 13.09
N GLN A 78 1.98 6.48 12.90
CA GLN A 78 2.05 5.17 12.26
C GLN A 78 2.56 5.29 10.82
N VAL A 79 3.55 4.46 10.49
CA VAL A 79 4.27 4.50 9.20
C VAL A 79 3.85 3.37 8.28
N ARG A 80 3.66 3.69 7.01
CA ARG A 80 3.41 2.74 5.92
C ARG A 80 4.29 3.06 4.73
N ASP A 81 4.74 2.03 4.04
CA ASP A 81 5.34 2.19 2.72
C ASP A 81 4.27 2.15 1.63
N ASN A 82 4.47 2.96 0.62
CA ASN A 82 3.48 3.19 -0.43
C ASN A 82 4.11 2.84 -1.78
N ILE A 83 3.44 1.98 -2.53
CA ILE A 83 3.88 1.58 -3.86
C ILE A 83 2.85 2.01 -4.90
N HIS A 84 3.32 2.65 -5.96
CA HIS A 84 2.45 3.05 -7.06
C HIS A 84 1.99 1.85 -7.88
N SER A 85 0.74 1.86 -8.33
CA SER A 85 0.13 0.78 -9.12
C SER A 85 0.94 0.39 -10.36
N THR A 86 1.57 1.35 -11.04
CA THR A 86 2.47 1.09 -12.18
C THR A 86 3.65 0.20 -11.80
N ASP A 87 4.25 0.41 -10.61
CA ASP A 87 5.37 -0.41 -10.14
C ASP A 87 4.91 -1.83 -9.77
N VAL A 88 3.67 -1.96 -9.30
CA VAL A 88 3.03 -3.27 -9.06
C VAL A 88 2.80 -4.01 -10.36
N VAL A 89 2.19 -3.34 -11.36
CA VAL A 89 1.96 -3.94 -12.68
C VAL A 89 3.27 -4.40 -13.31
N ARG A 90 4.35 -3.62 -13.20
CA ARG A 90 5.67 -4.03 -13.68
C ARG A 90 6.23 -5.25 -12.95
N ALA A 91 5.92 -5.43 -11.66
CA ALA A 91 6.31 -6.64 -10.95
C ALA A 91 5.59 -7.88 -11.48
N PHE A 92 4.29 -7.77 -11.80
CA PHE A 92 3.56 -8.84 -12.48
C PHE A 92 4.15 -9.14 -13.85
N ASP A 93 4.45 -8.12 -14.65
CA ASP A 93 5.03 -8.25 -15.99
C ASP A 93 6.40 -8.97 -15.95
N GLU A 94 7.28 -8.61 -15.00
CA GLU A 94 8.56 -9.29 -14.81
C GLU A 94 8.37 -10.78 -14.45
N PHE A 95 7.39 -11.10 -13.59
CA PHE A 95 7.10 -12.50 -13.28
C PHE A 95 6.51 -13.25 -14.48
N ILE A 96 5.60 -12.65 -15.25
CA ILE A 96 4.99 -13.27 -16.43
C ILE A 96 6.05 -13.57 -17.50
N LYS A 97 7.00 -12.66 -17.71
CA LYS A 97 8.10 -12.84 -18.67
C LYS A 97 9.07 -13.96 -18.29
N LYS A 98 9.31 -14.16 -16.98
CA LYS A 98 10.24 -15.16 -16.46
C LYS A 98 9.65 -15.88 -15.24
N PRO A 99 8.58 -16.65 -15.41
CA PRO A 99 7.88 -17.24 -14.29
C PRO A 99 8.73 -18.35 -13.64
N LYS A 100 8.69 -18.38 -12.30
CA LYS A 100 9.32 -19.42 -11.50
C LYS A 100 8.26 -20.38 -10.96
N SER A 101 8.55 -21.67 -10.97
CA SER A 101 7.66 -22.70 -10.44
C SER A 101 7.70 -22.78 -8.91
N GLY A 102 6.74 -23.51 -8.32
CA GLY A 102 6.72 -23.89 -6.91
C GLY A 102 6.18 -22.84 -5.97
N GLY A 103 5.16 -22.07 -6.36
CA GLY A 103 4.42 -21.19 -5.45
C GLY A 103 5.30 -20.10 -4.83
N LYS A 104 5.76 -19.15 -5.64
CA LYS A 104 6.65 -18.07 -5.16
C LYS A 104 5.91 -17.05 -4.34
N VAL A 105 6.56 -16.54 -3.30
CA VAL A 105 6.04 -15.47 -2.43
C VAL A 105 7.07 -14.37 -2.33
N TYR A 106 6.64 -13.13 -2.58
CA TYR A 106 7.46 -11.93 -2.48
C TYR A 106 6.72 -10.83 -1.74
N ASN A 107 7.42 -10.11 -0.87
CA ASN A 107 6.94 -8.81 -0.42
C ASN A 107 7.10 -7.80 -1.56
N LEU A 108 6.11 -6.92 -1.70
CA LEU A 108 6.07 -5.90 -2.72
C LEU A 108 5.53 -4.60 -2.15
N GLY A 109 6.40 -3.62 -1.97
CA GLY A 109 6.02 -2.33 -1.42
C GLY A 109 6.96 -1.22 -1.85
N GLY A 110 6.70 0.00 -1.41
CA GLY A 110 7.51 1.16 -1.75
C GLY A 110 8.87 1.20 -1.05
N GLY A 111 9.02 0.40 0.02
CA GLY A 111 10.21 0.38 0.86
C GLY A 111 10.41 1.69 1.64
N ARG A 112 11.57 1.82 2.29
CA ARG A 112 11.86 2.96 3.18
C ARG A 112 11.76 4.32 2.49
N LYS A 113 12.21 4.43 1.23
CA LYS A 113 12.19 5.70 0.49
C LYS A 113 10.80 6.23 0.18
N ASN A 114 9.82 5.33 0.07
CA ASN A 114 8.42 5.66 -0.18
C ASN A 114 7.53 5.42 1.05
N SER A 115 8.13 5.43 2.24
CA SER A 115 7.38 5.35 3.49
C SER A 115 7.10 6.74 4.06
N CYS A 116 5.95 6.88 4.70
CA CYS A 116 5.58 8.08 5.45
C CYS A 116 4.63 7.73 6.60
N SER A 117 4.63 8.57 7.62
CA SER A 117 3.57 8.64 8.62
C SER A 117 2.35 9.39 8.06
N ILE A 118 1.23 9.31 8.76
CA ILE A 118 0.03 10.08 8.37
C ILE A 118 0.30 11.59 8.44
N LEU A 119 1.02 12.07 9.45
CA LEU A 119 1.34 13.50 9.58
C LEU A 119 2.30 13.99 8.48
N GLU A 120 3.29 13.18 8.11
CA GLU A 120 4.17 13.50 6.97
C GLU A 120 3.40 13.51 5.66
N ALA A 121 2.48 12.56 5.44
CA ALA A 121 1.62 12.56 4.27
C ALA A 121 0.74 13.82 4.21
N ILE A 122 0.13 14.23 5.33
CA ILE A 122 -0.63 15.48 5.42
C ILE A 122 0.23 16.67 4.99
N SER A 123 1.42 16.82 5.59
CA SER A 123 2.33 17.92 5.28
C SER A 123 2.73 17.96 3.80
N LEU A 124 3.01 16.80 3.21
CA LEU A 124 3.33 16.69 1.77
C LEU A 124 2.15 17.08 0.88
N ILE A 125 0.93 16.59 1.21
CA ILE A 125 -0.27 16.91 0.43
C ILE A 125 -0.62 18.41 0.54
N GLU A 126 -0.52 19.00 1.74
CA GLU A 126 -0.72 20.45 1.94
C GLU A 126 0.26 21.26 1.08
N LYS A 127 1.54 20.86 1.07
CA LYS A 127 2.57 21.52 0.25
C LYS A 127 2.30 21.40 -1.25
N ILE A 128 1.85 20.25 -1.72
CA ILE A 128 1.57 20.01 -3.14
C ILE A 128 0.29 20.75 -3.59
N SER A 129 -0.76 20.69 -2.77
CA SER A 129 -2.09 21.20 -3.14
C SER A 129 -2.32 22.67 -2.82
N GLY A 130 -1.50 23.25 -1.94
CA GLY A 130 -1.72 24.59 -1.37
C GLY A 130 -2.91 24.66 -0.41
N LYS A 131 -3.57 23.53 -0.08
CA LYS A 131 -4.74 23.46 0.78
C LYS A 131 -4.39 23.00 2.17
N LYS A 132 -5.12 23.52 3.18
CA LYS A 132 -4.96 23.09 4.57
C LYS A 132 -5.87 21.91 4.90
N SER A 133 -5.32 20.93 5.60
CA SER A 133 -6.08 19.79 6.09
C SER A 133 -6.89 20.13 7.33
N LYS A 134 -8.06 19.49 7.44
CA LYS A 134 -8.84 19.43 8.68
C LYS A 134 -8.75 18.00 9.20
N TYR A 135 -8.18 17.80 10.38
CA TYR A 135 -8.11 16.46 10.97
C TYR A 135 -8.29 16.48 12.47
N LYS A 136 -8.68 15.33 13.01
CA LYS A 136 -8.74 15.08 14.44
C LYS A 136 -8.02 13.77 14.76
N ILE A 137 -7.29 13.75 15.87
CA ILE A 137 -6.62 12.54 16.36
C ILE A 137 -7.53 11.89 17.39
N LEU A 138 -7.91 10.64 17.14
CA LEU A 138 -8.68 9.82 18.06
C LEU A 138 -7.74 9.05 18.98
N LYS A 139 -8.15 8.86 20.25
CA LYS A 139 -7.33 8.12 21.23
C LYS A 139 -7.28 6.61 20.92
N SER A 140 -8.36 6.07 20.38
CA SER A 140 -8.46 4.63 20.05
C SER A 140 -7.68 4.28 18.79
N ASN A 141 -6.92 3.19 18.87
CA ASN A 141 -6.31 2.57 17.68
C ASN A 141 -7.35 1.71 16.96
N ARG A 142 -7.12 1.44 15.67
CA ARG A 142 -7.86 0.42 14.95
C ARG A 142 -7.37 -0.96 15.37
N ILE A 143 -8.28 -1.92 15.50
CA ILE A 143 -7.93 -3.33 15.77
C ILE A 143 -7.12 -3.85 14.58
N GLY A 144 -5.98 -4.52 14.87
CA GLY A 144 -5.09 -5.07 13.85
C GLY A 144 -4.26 -4.04 13.07
N ASP A 145 -4.26 -2.77 13.52
CA ASP A 145 -3.44 -1.75 12.86
C ASP A 145 -1.95 -1.88 13.25
N HIS A 146 -1.06 -1.63 12.31
CA HIS A 146 0.38 -1.67 12.53
C HIS A 146 0.90 -0.28 12.87
N ILE A 147 1.83 -0.19 13.82
CA ILE A 147 2.56 1.06 14.11
C ILE A 147 3.57 1.32 12.98
N TRP A 148 4.19 0.25 12.49
CA TRP A 148 5.25 0.33 11.51
C TRP A 148 5.12 -0.81 10.48
N TRP A 149 5.08 -0.45 9.21
CA TRP A 149 5.12 -1.41 8.13
C TRP A 149 5.95 -0.87 6.97
N ILE A 150 7.08 -1.51 6.69
CA ILE A 150 7.94 -1.22 5.53
C ILE A 150 8.35 -2.55 4.91
N SER A 151 8.02 -2.72 3.64
CA SER A 151 8.29 -3.94 2.89
C SER A 151 9.76 -4.05 2.51
N ASP A 152 10.33 -5.24 2.67
CA ASP A 152 11.62 -5.61 2.12
C ASP A 152 11.44 -6.31 0.76
N ASN A 153 11.84 -5.64 -0.30
CA ASN A 153 11.76 -6.12 -1.68
C ASN A 153 13.01 -6.90 -2.13
N SER A 154 13.99 -7.14 -1.25
CA SER A 154 15.30 -7.70 -1.62
C SER A 154 15.19 -9.05 -2.32
N LYS A 155 14.28 -9.92 -1.86
CA LYS A 155 14.04 -11.23 -2.47
C LYS A 155 13.53 -11.09 -3.91
N PHE A 156 12.57 -10.18 -4.16
CA PHE A 156 12.05 -9.97 -5.50
C PHE A 156 13.11 -9.35 -6.42
N LYS A 157 13.85 -8.36 -5.95
CA LYS A 157 14.94 -7.73 -6.72
C LYS A 157 16.07 -8.70 -7.07
N ARG A 158 16.40 -9.64 -6.19
CA ARG A 158 17.39 -10.68 -6.47
C ARG A 158 16.92 -11.60 -7.60
N ASP A 159 15.65 -11.96 -7.60
CA ASP A 159 15.08 -12.86 -8.60
C ASP A 159 14.74 -12.16 -9.92
N TYR A 160 14.44 -10.85 -9.86
CA TYR A 160 14.07 -9.96 -10.98
C TYR A 160 14.84 -8.65 -10.91
N PRO A 161 16.16 -8.64 -11.23
CA PRO A 161 17.05 -7.51 -11.01
C PRO A 161 16.72 -6.27 -11.85
N LYS A 162 15.94 -6.42 -12.93
CA LYS A 162 15.47 -5.30 -13.76
C LYS A 162 14.33 -4.52 -13.11
N TRP A 163 13.63 -5.11 -12.14
CA TRP A 163 12.54 -4.44 -11.46
C TRP A 163 13.06 -3.53 -10.35
N ASN A 164 12.49 -2.34 -10.28
CA ASN A 164 12.70 -1.38 -9.19
C ASN A 164 11.42 -0.59 -8.93
N VAL A 165 11.34 0.01 -7.74
CA VAL A 165 10.36 1.04 -7.43
C VAL A 165 10.82 2.34 -8.10
N ASN A 166 10.10 2.78 -9.12
CA ASN A 166 10.48 3.93 -9.94
C ASN A 166 9.66 5.18 -9.61
N VAL A 167 8.40 5.00 -9.18
CA VAL A 167 7.55 6.13 -8.81
C VAL A 167 7.77 6.47 -7.35
N THR A 168 8.25 7.70 -7.10
CA THR A 168 8.47 8.18 -5.73
C THR A 168 7.14 8.52 -5.03
N LEU A 169 7.15 8.55 -3.70
CA LEU A 169 5.99 8.98 -2.90
C LEU A 169 5.50 10.38 -3.34
N ASN A 170 6.44 11.31 -3.56
CA ASN A 170 6.09 12.67 -3.96
C ASN A 170 5.42 12.71 -5.35
N GLN A 171 5.92 11.95 -6.31
CA GLN A 171 5.28 11.81 -7.64
C GLN A 171 3.87 11.21 -7.53
N SER A 172 3.71 10.13 -6.74
CA SER A 172 2.40 9.51 -6.50
C SER A 172 1.41 10.50 -5.91
N LEU A 173 1.81 11.25 -4.86
CA LEU A 173 0.95 12.25 -4.24
C LEU A 173 0.60 13.39 -5.19
N LYS A 174 1.56 13.85 -6.01
CA LYS A 174 1.30 14.88 -7.03
C LYS A 174 0.24 14.43 -8.04
N GLN A 175 0.39 13.24 -8.61
CA GLN A 175 -0.59 12.65 -9.55
C GLN A 175 -1.98 12.53 -8.92
N MET A 176 -2.06 12.04 -7.67
CA MET A 176 -3.32 11.91 -6.95
C MET A 176 -4.00 13.25 -6.67
N VAL A 177 -3.22 14.28 -6.29
CA VAL A 177 -3.73 15.64 -6.07
C VAL A 177 -4.24 16.24 -7.37
N GLU A 178 -3.48 16.13 -8.47
CA GLU A 178 -3.86 16.62 -9.79
C GLU A 178 -5.16 15.94 -10.29
N PHE A 179 -5.26 14.64 -10.10
CA PHE A 179 -6.47 13.87 -10.44
C PHE A 179 -7.70 14.34 -9.67
N GLU A 180 -7.60 14.49 -8.35
CA GLU A 180 -8.72 14.96 -7.52
C GLU A 180 -9.10 16.41 -7.79
N LEU A 181 -8.14 17.27 -8.15
CA LEU A 181 -8.43 18.65 -8.54
C LEU A 181 -9.21 18.72 -9.86
N LYS A 182 -8.85 17.89 -10.85
CA LYS A 182 -9.58 17.79 -12.12
C LYS A 182 -11.02 17.28 -11.91
N ASN A 183 -11.18 16.23 -11.12
CA ASN A 183 -12.50 15.63 -10.85
C ASN A 183 -13.39 16.50 -9.96
N LYS A 184 -12.85 17.49 -9.28
CA LYS A 184 -13.63 18.45 -8.50
C LYS A 184 -14.31 19.50 -9.38
N GLN A 185 -13.84 19.70 -10.61
CA GLN A 185 -14.35 20.69 -11.56
C GLN A 185 -15.49 20.13 -12.44
N LEU A 186 -15.74 18.81 -12.37
CA LEU A 186 -16.88 18.13 -12.98
C LEU A 186 -17.98 17.87 -11.95
#